data_2e7d99b83d74699b68f505e3200f34ff
#
_entry.id   2e7d99b83d74699b68f505e3200f34ff
#
_cell.length_a   1.000
_cell.length_b   1.000
_cell.length_c   1.000
_cell.angle_alpha   90.00
_cell.angle_beta   90.00
_cell.angle_gamma   90.00
#
_symmetry.space_group_name_H-M   'P 1'
#
loop_
_entity.id
_entity.type
_entity.pdbx_description
1 polymer ?
#
loop_
_entity_poly.entity_id
_entity_poly.type
_entity_poly.pdbx_seq_one_letter_code
_entity_poly.pdbx_strand_id
1 'polypeptide(L)'
;MRMAMEQAMTQNSGMATALVTGSSRGIGAAIAARLRARGLRVIGHARTAIDADTVAADLADPTAAARIWDEALDRTGGRIDVLVNNAGLFEANPIARSDIEWLDSWEDTLRINLTAAAELSRFAVRAWLAEERAGRIVHVASRAGYRGDSPDHWHYAAAKGGMIAMHKTIARQYAAKGIMSYAICPGFTDTAMAGDYLASRGGPGLLADIPLGRVALPDEIAAIAEFCALDAPESMTGTVIDANGASYVR
;
A
#
# COMPACT_ATOMS: atom_id res chain seq x y z
N MET A 1 -0.51 30.32 6.70
CA MET A 1 -1.06 28.95 6.57
C MET A 1 -0.05 27.87 6.98
N ARG A 2 1.19 27.87 6.47
CA ARG A 2 2.25 26.90 6.83
C ARG A 2 2.58 26.90 8.36
N MET A 3 2.73 28.07 8.97
CA MET A 3 2.95 28.20 10.43
C MET A 3 1.76 27.71 11.27
N ALA A 4 0.53 27.86 10.78
CA ALA A 4 -0.65 27.36 11.49
C ALA A 4 -0.77 25.83 11.42
N MET A 5 -0.30 25.19 10.36
CA MET A 5 -0.25 23.72 10.25
C MET A 5 0.89 23.11 11.08
N GLU A 6 2.08 23.74 11.08
CA GLU A 6 3.17 23.34 12.00
C GLU A 6 2.75 23.52 13.47
N GLN A 7 2.00 24.58 13.78
CA GLN A 7 1.42 24.78 15.12
C GLN A 7 0.28 23.80 15.43
N ALA A 8 -0.53 23.39 14.46
CA ALA A 8 -1.58 22.38 14.66
C ALA A 8 -1.00 20.97 14.89
N MET A 9 0.12 20.64 14.24
CA MET A 9 0.85 19.39 14.52
C MET A 9 1.55 19.40 15.90
N THR A 10 1.95 20.58 16.40
CA THR A 10 2.60 20.74 17.70
C THR A 10 1.62 20.99 18.86
N GLN A 11 0.38 21.39 18.61
CA GLN A 11 -0.60 21.68 19.65
C GLN A 11 -1.46 20.48 20.10
N ASN A 12 -1.42 19.34 19.37
CA ASN A 12 -2.06 18.13 19.85
C ASN A 12 -0.97 17.12 20.24
N SER A 13 -0.63 17.07 21.53
CA SER A 13 0.47 16.30 22.14
C SER A 13 0.35 14.77 22.05
N GLY A 14 -0.24 14.24 21.00
CA GLY A 14 -0.33 12.83 20.70
C GLY A 14 0.70 12.39 19.66
N MET A 15 1.30 11.24 19.87
CA MET A 15 2.16 10.57 18.89
C MET A 15 1.37 10.30 17.60
N ALA A 16 1.92 10.68 16.43
CA ALA A 16 1.29 10.41 15.14
C ALA A 16 1.09 8.89 14.93
N THR A 17 0.00 8.53 14.28
CA THR A 17 -0.44 7.13 14.16
C THR A 17 -0.53 6.70 12.71
N ALA A 18 -0.18 5.45 12.44
CA ALA A 18 -0.27 4.85 11.10
C ALA A 18 -0.93 3.48 11.14
N LEU A 19 -1.75 3.19 10.13
CA LEU A 19 -2.23 1.85 9.81
C LEU A 19 -1.48 1.33 8.57
N VAL A 20 -0.82 0.16 8.70
CA VAL A 20 -0.08 -0.47 7.60
C VAL A 20 -0.65 -1.84 7.31
N THR A 21 -1.24 -2.04 6.14
CA THR A 21 -1.78 -3.36 5.76
C THR A 21 -0.69 -4.29 5.21
N GLY A 22 -0.79 -5.60 5.50
CA GLY A 22 0.21 -6.59 5.06
C GLY A 22 1.58 -6.40 5.70
N SER A 23 1.61 -6.05 6.99
CA SER A 23 2.82 -5.63 7.72
C SER A 23 3.63 -6.78 8.33
N SER A 24 3.25 -8.04 8.13
CA SER A 24 3.94 -9.17 8.76
C SER A 24 5.27 -9.56 8.10
N ARG A 25 5.50 -9.17 6.86
CA ARG A 25 6.71 -9.52 6.07
C ARG A 25 6.96 -8.54 4.93
N GLY A 26 8.14 -8.68 4.31
CA GLY A 26 8.50 -7.95 3.09
C GLY A 26 8.38 -6.43 3.20
N ILE A 27 7.83 -5.80 2.18
CA ILE A 27 7.71 -4.33 2.08
C ILE A 27 6.91 -3.77 3.26
N GLY A 28 5.78 -4.38 3.62
CA GLY A 28 4.93 -3.87 4.70
C GLY A 28 5.61 -3.91 6.06
N ALA A 29 6.37 -4.96 6.36
CA ALA A 29 7.16 -5.04 7.61
C ALA A 29 8.26 -3.96 7.65
N ALA A 30 8.96 -3.75 6.52
CA ALA A 30 9.98 -2.70 6.43
C ALA A 30 9.37 -1.29 6.59
N ILE A 31 8.20 -1.03 5.98
CA ILE A 31 7.47 0.24 6.16
C ILE A 31 7.10 0.44 7.63
N ALA A 32 6.48 -0.57 8.26
CA ALA A 32 6.08 -0.48 9.66
C ALA A 32 7.28 -0.21 10.58
N ALA A 33 8.41 -0.89 10.35
CA ALA A 33 9.64 -0.70 11.11
C ALA A 33 10.18 0.75 10.96
N ARG A 34 10.24 1.28 9.74
CA ARG A 34 10.73 2.64 9.49
C ARG A 34 9.82 3.70 10.11
N LEU A 35 8.51 3.56 9.99
CA LEU A 35 7.57 4.51 10.62
C LEU A 35 7.67 4.48 12.15
N ARG A 36 7.83 3.29 12.76
CA ARG A 36 8.10 3.18 14.21
C ARG A 36 9.43 3.86 14.60
N ALA A 37 10.49 3.68 13.81
CA ALA A 37 11.78 4.35 14.03
C ALA A 37 11.69 5.89 13.96
N ARG A 38 10.73 6.42 13.19
CA ARG A 38 10.39 7.85 13.13
C ARG A 38 9.47 8.30 14.27
N GLY A 39 9.14 7.43 15.22
CA GLY A 39 8.33 7.75 16.40
C GLY A 39 6.82 7.69 16.19
N LEU A 40 6.33 7.04 15.13
CA LEU A 40 4.89 6.81 14.96
C LEU A 40 4.44 5.58 15.77
N ARG A 41 3.24 5.65 16.31
CA ARG A 41 2.51 4.45 16.70
C ARG A 41 1.97 3.77 15.44
N VAL A 42 2.38 2.54 15.19
CA VAL A 42 2.00 1.81 13.98
C VAL A 42 1.15 0.61 14.35
N ILE A 43 -0.09 0.61 13.91
CA ILE A 43 -0.93 -0.58 13.91
C ILE A 43 -0.72 -1.29 12.57
N GLY A 44 -0.29 -2.54 12.66
CA GLY A 44 -0.12 -3.43 11.52
C GLY A 44 -1.39 -4.23 11.24
N HIS A 45 -1.49 -4.78 10.04
CA HIS A 45 -2.48 -5.80 9.71
C HIS A 45 -1.81 -6.98 9.02
N ALA A 46 -2.24 -8.19 9.35
CA ALA A 46 -1.84 -9.45 8.71
C ALA A 46 -2.98 -10.49 8.81
N ARG A 47 -2.90 -11.60 8.06
CA ARG A 47 -3.86 -12.70 8.20
C ARG A 47 -3.82 -13.33 9.60
N THR A 48 -2.64 -13.37 10.20
CA THR A 48 -2.43 -13.84 11.58
C THR A 48 -1.68 -12.75 12.35
N ALA A 49 -2.11 -12.47 13.57
CA ALA A 49 -1.41 -11.51 14.44
C ALA A 49 0.01 -11.99 14.75
N ILE A 50 0.98 -11.09 14.69
CA ILE A 50 2.39 -11.34 15.00
C ILE A 50 2.81 -10.69 16.32
N ASP A 51 2.08 -9.67 16.75
CA ASP A 51 2.30 -8.94 18.01
C ASP A 51 0.99 -8.25 18.45
N ALA A 52 1.04 -7.54 19.58
CA ALA A 52 -0.11 -6.82 20.14
C ALA A 52 -0.59 -5.64 19.28
N ASP A 53 0.27 -5.09 18.42
CA ASP A 53 -0.07 -3.99 17.51
C ASP A 53 -0.51 -4.49 16.12
N THR A 54 -0.71 -5.80 15.94
CA THR A 54 -1.19 -6.37 14.68
C THR A 54 -2.66 -6.77 14.78
N VAL A 55 -3.49 -6.25 13.87
CA VAL A 55 -4.88 -6.70 13.68
C VAL A 55 -4.87 -7.91 12.75
N ALA A 56 -5.47 -9.02 13.22
CA ALA A 56 -5.62 -10.24 12.44
C ALA A 56 -6.90 -10.21 11.60
N ALA A 57 -6.80 -10.27 10.28
CA ALA A 57 -7.94 -10.38 9.39
C ALA A 57 -7.54 -10.96 8.03
N ASP A 58 -8.45 -11.65 7.36
CA ASP A 58 -8.27 -12.03 5.96
C ASP A 58 -9.01 -11.04 5.06
N LEU A 59 -8.27 -10.35 4.19
CA LEU A 59 -8.87 -9.37 3.27
C LEU A 59 -9.72 -9.98 2.14
N ALA A 60 -9.73 -11.30 2.02
CA ALA A 60 -10.73 -12.00 1.22
C ALA A 60 -12.14 -11.89 1.83
N ASP A 61 -12.23 -11.79 3.17
CA ASP A 61 -13.50 -11.51 3.87
C ASP A 61 -13.99 -10.08 3.58
N PRO A 62 -15.19 -9.89 3.01
CA PRO A 62 -15.75 -8.56 2.72
C PRO A 62 -15.88 -7.63 3.94
N THR A 63 -15.91 -8.18 5.14
CA THR A 63 -16.04 -7.40 6.40
C THR A 63 -14.68 -7.01 6.99
N ALA A 64 -13.59 -7.57 6.49
CA ALA A 64 -12.26 -7.41 7.08
C ALA A 64 -11.79 -5.97 7.11
N ALA A 65 -12.00 -5.19 6.04
CA ALA A 65 -11.55 -3.80 5.98
C ALA A 65 -12.19 -2.93 7.07
N ALA A 66 -13.49 -3.10 7.33
CA ALA A 66 -14.18 -2.37 8.39
C ALA A 66 -13.63 -2.78 9.77
N ARG A 67 -13.50 -4.07 10.02
CA ARG A 67 -12.94 -4.59 11.29
C ARG A 67 -11.51 -4.10 11.54
N ILE A 68 -10.65 -4.11 10.51
CA ILE A 68 -9.28 -3.60 10.63
C ILE A 68 -9.28 -2.13 11.00
N TRP A 69 -10.13 -1.33 10.35
CA TRP A 69 -10.21 0.10 10.59
C TRP A 69 -10.69 0.39 12.02
N ASP A 70 -11.77 -0.25 12.45
CA ASP A 70 -12.37 -0.04 13.79
C ASP A 70 -11.40 -0.47 14.90
N GLU A 71 -10.78 -1.66 14.78
CA GLU A 71 -9.79 -2.10 15.76
C GLU A 71 -8.53 -1.21 15.78
N ALA A 72 -8.08 -0.70 14.64
CA ALA A 72 -6.96 0.22 14.60
C ALA A 72 -7.30 1.55 15.28
N LEU A 73 -8.51 2.08 15.08
CA LEU A 73 -8.99 3.27 15.79
C LEU A 73 -9.04 3.05 17.30
N ASP A 74 -9.62 1.95 17.76
CA ASP A 74 -9.70 1.63 19.19
C ASP A 74 -8.32 1.59 19.84
N ARG A 75 -7.35 0.94 19.19
CA ARG A 75 -5.98 0.82 19.68
C ARG A 75 -5.18 2.12 19.64
N THR A 76 -5.60 3.08 18.80
CA THR A 76 -4.92 4.39 18.65
C THR A 76 -5.63 5.54 19.36
N GLY A 77 -6.67 5.25 20.12
CA GLY A 77 -7.46 6.29 20.80
C GLY A 77 -8.29 7.13 19.83
N GLY A 78 -8.76 6.51 18.74
CA GLY A 78 -9.64 7.12 17.76
C GLY A 78 -8.92 7.89 16.64
N ARG A 79 -7.58 7.78 16.53
CA ARG A 79 -6.83 8.58 15.56
C ARG A 79 -5.90 7.74 14.68
N ILE A 80 -6.03 7.91 13.37
CA ILE A 80 -5.09 7.40 12.35
C ILE A 80 -4.74 8.57 11.43
N ASP A 81 -3.45 8.92 11.32
CA ASP A 81 -2.95 10.05 10.52
C ASP A 81 -2.45 9.60 9.15
N VAL A 82 -1.96 8.36 9.09
CA VAL A 82 -1.37 7.77 7.88
C VAL A 82 -2.01 6.41 7.61
N LEU A 83 -2.46 6.19 6.39
CA LEU A 83 -2.88 4.89 5.89
C LEU A 83 -1.89 4.39 4.84
N VAL A 84 -1.33 3.20 5.03
CA VAL A 84 -0.49 2.52 4.03
C VAL A 84 -1.22 1.28 3.51
N ASN A 85 -1.72 1.36 2.29
CA ASN A 85 -2.30 0.24 1.55
C ASN A 85 -1.19 -0.56 0.87
N ASN A 86 -0.68 -1.57 1.56
CA ASN A 86 0.41 -2.41 1.09
C ASN A 86 0.01 -3.89 0.89
N ALA A 87 -0.98 -4.39 1.63
CA ALA A 87 -1.42 -5.78 1.48
C ALA A 87 -1.69 -6.13 0.01
N GLY A 88 -1.29 -7.32 -0.39
CA GLY A 88 -1.51 -7.80 -1.75
C GLY A 88 -1.24 -9.28 -1.92
N LEU A 89 -1.91 -9.86 -2.91
CA LEU A 89 -1.79 -11.21 -3.39
C LEU A 89 -1.17 -11.18 -4.79
N PHE A 90 -0.25 -12.09 -5.09
CA PHE A 90 0.34 -12.29 -6.41
C PHE A 90 0.42 -13.79 -6.68
N GLU A 91 -0.59 -14.32 -7.30
CA GLU A 91 -0.72 -15.73 -7.66
C GLU A 91 -1.01 -15.87 -9.14
N ALA A 92 -0.57 -16.96 -9.76
CA ALA A 92 -0.84 -17.21 -11.17
C ALA A 92 -2.31 -17.65 -11.35
N ASN A 93 -2.97 -17.09 -12.36
CA ASN A 93 -4.32 -17.46 -12.79
C ASN A 93 -4.31 -17.80 -14.29
N PRO A 94 -3.78 -18.98 -14.69
CA PRO A 94 -3.68 -19.39 -16.08
C PRO A 94 -5.06 -19.46 -16.75
N ILE A 95 -5.14 -19.05 -18.02
CA ILE A 95 -6.38 -19.10 -18.81
C ILE A 95 -6.93 -20.52 -19.03
N ALA A 96 -6.12 -21.54 -18.77
CA ALA A 96 -6.50 -22.95 -18.89
C ALA A 96 -7.24 -23.51 -17.66
N ARG A 97 -7.38 -22.71 -16.57
CA ARG A 97 -8.23 -23.11 -15.44
C ARG A 97 -9.69 -23.26 -15.86
N SER A 98 -10.47 -24.01 -15.07
CA SER A 98 -11.92 -23.98 -15.23
C SER A 98 -12.47 -22.56 -15.05
N ASP A 99 -13.62 -22.26 -15.67
CA ASP A 99 -14.24 -20.92 -15.59
C ASP A 99 -14.48 -20.50 -14.14
N ILE A 100 -14.88 -21.42 -13.28
CA ILE A 100 -15.15 -21.15 -11.85
C ILE A 100 -13.84 -20.81 -11.13
N GLU A 101 -12.82 -21.66 -11.23
CA GLU A 101 -11.52 -21.42 -10.56
C GLU A 101 -10.84 -20.14 -11.07
N TRP A 102 -11.01 -19.84 -12.36
CA TRP A 102 -10.45 -18.63 -12.95
C TRP A 102 -11.13 -17.38 -12.40
N LEU A 103 -12.46 -17.40 -12.30
CA LEU A 103 -13.25 -16.28 -11.79
C LEU A 103 -13.02 -16.08 -10.28
N ASP A 104 -13.00 -17.14 -9.48
CA ASP A 104 -12.71 -17.08 -8.06
C ASP A 104 -11.35 -16.41 -7.79
N SER A 105 -10.31 -16.85 -8.50
CA SER A 105 -8.97 -16.26 -8.38
C SER A 105 -8.93 -14.79 -8.82
N TRP A 106 -9.72 -14.43 -9.84
CA TRP A 106 -9.88 -13.06 -10.29
C TRP A 106 -10.52 -12.19 -9.19
N GLU A 107 -11.63 -12.62 -8.63
CA GLU A 107 -12.37 -11.89 -7.60
C GLU A 107 -11.59 -11.75 -6.32
N ASP A 108 -10.92 -12.81 -5.85
CA ASP A 108 -10.05 -12.77 -4.68
C ASP A 108 -8.90 -11.76 -4.84
N THR A 109 -8.26 -11.77 -6.01
CA THR A 109 -7.19 -10.81 -6.28
C THR A 109 -7.69 -9.37 -6.30
N LEU A 110 -8.82 -9.09 -6.93
CA LEU A 110 -9.43 -7.76 -6.91
C LEU A 110 -9.88 -7.37 -5.51
N ARG A 111 -10.47 -8.31 -4.77
CA ARG A 111 -10.93 -8.09 -3.39
C ARG A 111 -9.77 -7.66 -2.50
N ILE A 112 -8.67 -8.41 -2.50
CA ILE A 112 -7.50 -8.18 -1.64
C ILE A 112 -6.70 -6.97 -2.09
N ASN A 113 -6.37 -6.87 -3.40
CA ASN A 113 -5.42 -5.88 -3.91
C ASN A 113 -6.03 -4.51 -4.19
N LEU A 114 -7.35 -4.43 -4.40
CA LEU A 114 -8.01 -3.19 -4.81
C LEU A 114 -9.17 -2.82 -3.88
N THR A 115 -10.15 -3.71 -3.69
CA THR A 115 -11.39 -3.35 -3.00
C THR A 115 -11.12 -3.05 -1.52
N ALA A 116 -10.32 -3.88 -0.84
CA ALA A 116 -9.94 -3.63 0.55
C ALA A 116 -9.19 -2.30 0.74
N ALA A 117 -8.27 -1.98 -0.18
CA ALA A 117 -7.58 -0.69 -0.17
C ALA A 117 -8.53 0.49 -0.42
N ALA A 118 -9.55 0.31 -1.28
CA ALA A 118 -10.57 1.31 -1.54
C ALA A 118 -11.45 1.57 -0.31
N GLU A 119 -11.88 0.52 0.38
CA GLU A 119 -12.67 0.60 1.61
C GLU A 119 -11.92 1.31 2.72
N LEU A 120 -10.67 0.90 2.99
CA LEU A 120 -9.81 1.54 4.00
C LEU A 120 -9.55 3.01 3.65
N SER A 121 -9.28 3.32 2.38
CA SER A 121 -9.12 4.72 1.94
C SER A 121 -10.39 5.53 2.15
N ARG A 122 -11.56 4.94 1.87
CA ARG A 122 -12.86 5.58 2.11
C ARG A 122 -13.08 5.85 3.60
N PHE A 123 -12.74 4.92 4.49
CA PHE A 123 -12.86 5.12 5.93
C PHE A 123 -11.93 6.24 6.40
N ALA A 124 -10.67 6.23 5.97
CA ALA A 124 -9.69 7.26 6.30
C ALA A 124 -10.15 8.66 5.85
N VAL A 125 -10.53 8.79 4.57
CA VAL A 125 -11.00 10.08 4.02
C VAL A 125 -12.24 10.57 4.77
N ARG A 126 -13.22 9.71 5.06
CA ARG A 126 -14.42 10.09 5.81
C ARG A 126 -14.10 10.58 7.22
N ALA A 127 -13.22 9.88 7.95
CA ALA A 127 -12.79 10.27 9.28
C ALA A 127 -12.09 11.64 9.26
N TRP A 128 -11.13 11.82 8.35
CA TRP A 128 -10.40 13.07 8.23
C TRP A 128 -11.27 14.26 7.83
N LEU A 129 -12.26 14.04 6.94
CA LEU A 129 -13.21 15.09 6.56
C LEU A 129 -14.15 15.45 7.73
N ALA A 130 -14.63 14.46 8.49
CA ALA A 130 -15.53 14.68 9.62
C ALA A 130 -14.83 15.44 10.77
N GLU A 131 -13.53 15.23 10.93
CA GLU A 131 -12.70 15.86 11.97
C GLU A 131 -11.97 17.12 11.45
N GLU A 132 -12.21 17.55 10.22
CA GLU A 132 -11.56 18.69 9.56
C GLU A 132 -10.02 18.67 9.67
N ARG A 133 -9.43 17.47 9.60
CA ARG A 133 -7.98 17.29 9.76
C ARG A 133 -7.30 16.74 8.53
N ALA A 134 -5.99 17.01 8.44
CA ALA A 134 -5.13 16.47 7.40
C ALA A 134 -4.91 14.95 7.58
N GLY A 135 -4.57 14.27 6.48
CA GLY A 135 -4.18 12.88 6.49
C GLY A 135 -3.38 12.49 5.23
N ARG A 136 -2.69 11.37 5.30
CA ARG A 136 -1.87 10.87 4.18
C ARG A 136 -2.18 9.43 3.86
N ILE A 137 -2.35 9.13 2.57
CA ILE A 137 -2.52 7.77 2.07
C ILE A 137 -1.32 7.44 1.18
N VAL A 138 -0.67 6.31 1.45
CA VAL A 138 0.38 5.74 0.61
C VAL A 138 -0.10 4.41 0.07
N HIS A 139 -0.13 4.28 -1.25
CA HIS A 139 -0.52 3.06 -1.94
C HIS A 139 0.71 2.36 -2.50
N VAL A 140 0.96 1.12 -2.08
CA VAL A 140 1.96 0.25 -2.70
C VAL A 140 1.30 -0.47 -3.88
N ALA A 141 1.39 0.18 -5.04
CA ALA A 141 0.86 -0.32 -6.31
C ALA A 141 1.84 -1.32 -6.96
N SER A 142 2.12 -1.19 -8.24
CA SER A 142 3.12 -1.97 -8.99
C SER A 142 3.35 -1.34 -10.36
N ARG A 143 4.54 -1.53 -10.94
CA ARG A 143 4.77 -1.27 -12.37
C ARG A 143 3.79 -2.03 -13.28
N ALA A 144 3.28 -3.19 -12.81
CA ALA A 144 2.27 -3.98 -13.52
C ALA A 144 1.00 -3.20 -13.82
N GLY A 145 0.63 -2.24 -12.97
CA GLY A 145 -0.53 -1.36 -13.20
C GLY A 145 -0.40 -0.43 -14.41
N TYR A 146 0.80 -0.27 -14.95
CA TYR A 146 1.05 0.50 -16.17
C TYR A 146 1.40 -0.39 -17.37
N ARG A 147 2.38 -1.29 -17.21
CA ARG A 147 2.91 -2.07 -18.32
C ARG A 147 2.17 -3.39 -18.57
N GLY A 148 1.26 -3.77 -17.67
CA GLY A 148 0.77 -5.15 -17.59
C GLY A 148 1.77 -6.06 -16.88
N ASP A 149 1.45 -7.35 -16.80
CA ASP A 149 2.28 -8.37 -16.16
C ASP A 149 2.37 -9.61 -17.08
N SER A 150 2.84 -10.74 -16.56
CA SER A 150 2.90 -12.00 -17.29
C SER A 150 1.49 -12.50 -17.66
N PRO A 151 1.38 -13.43 -18.65
CA PRO A 151 0.08 -13.91 -19.16
C PRO A 151 -0.88 -14.44 -18.10
N ASP A 152 -0.36 -14.93 -16.97
CA ASP A 152 -1.19 -15.51 -15.90
C ASP A 152 -1.57 -14.50 -14.81
N HIS A 153 -1.31 -13.18 -14.99
CA HIS A 153 -1.50 -12.18 -13.95
C HIS A 153 -2.36 -10.98 -14.38
N TRP A 154 -3.38 -11.22 -15.23
CA TRP A 154 -4.28 -10.15 -15.68
C TRP A 154 -4.99 -9.44 -14.53
N HIS A 155 -5.51 -10.21 -13.57
CA HIS A 155 -6.20 -9.73 -12.36
C HIS A 155 -5.30 -8.85 -11.50
N TYR A 156 -4.02 -9.23 -11.34
CA TYR A 156 -3.05 -8.44 -10.60
C TYR A 156 -2.78 -7.08 -11.28
N ALA A 157 -2.51 -7.11 -12.59
CA ALA A 157 -2.28 -5.89 -13.36
C ALA A 157 -3.52 -4.96 -13.33
N ALA A 158 -4.73 -5.53 -13.49
CA ALA A 158 -5.99 -4.80 -13.40
C ALA A 158 -6.18 -4.17 -12.01
N ALA A 159 -5.97 -4.93 -10.93
CA ALA A 159 -6.08 -4.43 -9.55
C ALA A 159 -5.09 -3.29 -9.27
N LYS A 160 -3.83 -3.44 -9.67
CA LYS A 160 -2.80 -2.41 -9.45
C LYS A 160 -3.00 -1.18 -10.34
N GLY A 161 -3.52 -1.34 -11.57
CA GLY A 161 -3.96 -0.24 -12.42
C GLY A 161 -5.16 0.52 -11.84
N GLY A 162 -6.15 -0.21 -11.32
CA GLY A 162 -7.29 0.36 -10.59
C GLY A 162 -6.85 1.14 -9.35
N MET A 163 -5.89 0.63 -8.57
CA MET A 163 -5.33 1.33 -7.41
C MET A 163 -4.67 2.66 -7.81
N ILE A 164 -3.91 2.70 -8.91
CA ILE A 164 -3.30 3.93 -9.44
C ILE A 164 -4.36 4.94 -9.87
N ALA A 165 -5.42 4.51 -10.53
CA ALA A 165 -6.51 5.39 -10.95
C ALA A 165 -7.28 5.94 -9.74
N MET A 166 -7.61 5.09 -8.76
CA MET A 166 -8.24 5.48 -7.50
C MET A 166 -7.41 6.51 -6.75
N HIS A 167 -6.12 6.25 -6.57
CA HIS A 167 -5.16 7.16 -5.93
C HIS A 167 -5.21 8.57 -6.54
N LYS A 168 -5.15 8.67 -7.88
CA LYS A 168 -5.22 9.96 -8.59
C LYS A 168 -6.53 10.68 -8.36
N THR A 169 -7.64 9.94 -8.28
CA THR A 169 -8.96 10.50 -7.99
C THR A 169 -9.00 11.08 -6.58
N ILE A 170 -8.51 10.34 -5.58
CA ILE A 170 -8.43 10.80 -4.19
C ILE A 170 -7.60 12.08 -4.09
N ALA A 171 -6.40 12.09 -4.67
CA ALA A 171 -5.51 13.25 -4.66
C ALA A 171 -6.18 14.49 -5.24
N ARG A 172 -6.81 14.36 -6.42
CA ARG A 172 -7.47 15.50 -7.09
C ARG A 172 -8.68 16.04 -6.32
N GLN A 173 -9.41 15.16 -5.66
CA GLN A 173 -10.65 15.55 -4.97
C GLN A 173 -10.39 16.16 -3.60
N TYR A 174 -9.39 15.67 -2.87
CA TYR A 174 -9.27 15.97 -1.44
C TYR A 174 -8.00 16.74 -1.05
N ALA A 175 -7.11 17.07 -1.98
CA ALA A 175 -5.91 17.85 -1.69
C ALA A 175 -6.21 19.19 -1.00
N ALA A 176 -7.22 19.92 -1.46
CA ALA A 176 -7.65 21.18 -0.86
C ALA A 176 -8.21 21.04 0.57
N LYS A 177 -8.48 19.80 0.99
CA LYS A 177 -8.91 19.44 2.36
C LYS A 177 -7.74 18.96 3.24
N GLY A 178 -6.49 19.06 2.76
CA GLY A 178 -5.31 18.60 3.49
C GLY A 178 -5.10 17.07 3.43
N ILE A 179 -5.84 16.35 2.56
CA ILE A 179 -5.69 14.90 2.42
C ILE A 179 -4.82 14.61 1.21
N MET A 180 -3.61 14.10 1.49
CA MET A 180 -2.61 13.80 0.47
C MET A 180 -2.62 12.31 0.12
N SER A 181 -2.46 12.00 -1.15
CA SER A 181 -2.40 10.64 -1.64
C SER A 181 -1.18 10.45 -2.54
N TYR A 182 -0.45 9.36 -2.32
CA TYR A 182 0.77 8.99 -3.05
C TYR A 182 0.69 7.53 -3.47
N ALA A 183 1.26 7.19 -4.61
CA ALA A 183 1.40 5.80 -5.03
C ALA A 183 2.87 5.49 -5.32
N ILE A 184 3.29 4.29 -4.97
CA ILE A 184 4.61 3.74 -5.29
C ILE A 184 4.39 2.57 -6.23
N CYS A 185 5.18 2.48 -7.29
CA CYS A 185 5.17 1.37 -8.25
C CYS A 185 6.48 0.58 -8.16
N PRO A 186 6.59 -0.36 -7.23
CA PRO A 186 7.74 -1.25 -7.18
C PRO A 186 7.84 -2.12 -8.44
N GLY A 187 9.08 -2.48 -8.78
CA GLY A 187 9.39 -3.63 -9.59
C GLY A 187 9.46 -4.91 -8.75
N PHE A 188 10.21 -5.89 -9.22
CA PHE A 188 10.55 -7.04 -8.40
C PHE A 188 11.34 -6.59 -7.17
N THR A 189 10.88 -7.02 -6.00
CA THR A 189 11.47 -6.68 -4.71
C THR A 189 11.80 -7.98 -4.00
N ASP A 190 12.95 -8.04 -3.34
CA ASP A 190 13.42 -9.21 -2.61
C ASP A 190 12.51 -9.51 -1.41
N THR A 191 11.49 -10.28 -1.67
CA THR A 191 10.49 -10.75 -0.70
C THR A 191 10.21 -12.22 -0.96
N ALA A 192 9.64 -12.93 0.01
CA ALA A 192 9.22 -14.31 -0.18
C ALA A 192 8.28 -14.48 -1.40
N MET A 193 7.41 -13.50 -1.65
CA MET A 193 6.51 -13.46 -2.82
C MET A 193 7.28 -13.43 -4.15
N ALA A 194 8.42 -12.74 -4.22
CA ALA A 194 9.24 -12.67 -5.42
C ALA A 194 10.22 -13.85 -5.53
N GLY A 195 10.67 -14.39 -4.40
CA GLY A 195 11.62 -15.50 -4.36
C GLY A 195 11.11 -16.75 -5.07
N ASP A 196 9.89 -17.15 -4.80
CA ASP A 196 9.23 -18.28 -5.44
C ASP A 196 9.08 -18.06 -6.97
N TYR A 197 8.75 -16.84 -7.37
CA TYR A 197 8.62 -16.47 -8.78
C TYR A 197 9.99 -16.43 -9.49
N LEU A 198 11.01 -15.90 -8.84
CA LEU A 198 12.39 -15.87 -9.35
C LEU A 198 12.95 -17.29 -9.52
N ALA A 199 12.67 -18.18 -8.56
CA ALA A 199 13.11 -19.58 -8.61
C ALA A 199 12.41 -20.39 -9.72
N SER A 200 11.13 -20.10 -9.99
CA SER A 200 10.30 -20.88 -10.93
C SER A 200 10.47 -20.47 -12.41
N ARG A 201 10.92 -19.25 -12.72
CA ARG A 201 10.95 -18.68 -14.09
C ARG A 201 12.34 -18.25 -14.59
N GLY A 202 13.41 -18.86 -14.09
CA GLY A 202 14.76 -18.59 -14.60
C GLY A 202 15.27 -17.20 -14.23
N GLY A 203 15.56 -17.03 -12.96
CA GLY A 203 16.07 -15.79 -12.35
C GLY A 203 17.06 -14.95 -13.18
N PRO A 204 18.02 -15.55 -13.93
CA PRO A 204 18.90 -14.79 -14.81
C PRO A 204 18.18 -13.99 -15.89
N GLY A 205 17.14 -14.56 -16.52
CA GLY A 205 16.35 -13.88 -17.57
C GLY A 205 15.56 -12.71 -17.02
N LEU A 206 15.01 -12.84 -15.80
CA LEU A 206 14.25 -11.78 -15.16
C LEU A 206 15.14 -10.62 -14.71
N LEU A 207 16.36 -10.91 -14.22
CA LEU A 207 17.34 -9.91 -13.86
C LEU A 207 17.85 -9.12 -15.08
N ALA A 208 17.93 -9.77 -16.25
CA ALA A 208 18.31 -9.11 -17.50
C ALA A 208 17.34 -7.99 -17.91
N ASP A 209 16.06 -8.09 -17.51
CA ASP A 209 15.05 -7.06 -17.76
C ASP A 209 15.12 -5.87 -16.78
N ILE A 210 16.02 -5.91 -15.79
CA ILE A 210 16.17 -4.85 -14.79
C ILE A 210 17.51 -4.14 -15.05
N PRO A 211 17.53 -2.93 -15.64
CA PRO A 211 18.78 -2.21 -15.91
C PRO A 211 19.66 -1.97 -14.68
N LEU A 212 19.09 -1.88 -13.48
CA LEU A 212 19.83 -1.80 -12.21
C LEU A 212 20.64 -3.08 -11.92
N GLY A 213 20.39 -4.20 -12.61
CA GLY A 213 21.08 -5.48 -12.45
C GLY A 213 20.69 -6.29 -11.20
N ARG A 214 19.71 -5.80 -10.41
CA ARG A 214 19.19 -6.50 -9.24
C ARG A 214 17.72 -6.13 -8.97
N VAL A 215 17.04 -6.93 -8.18
CA VAL A 215 15.75 -6.59 -7.60
C VAL A 215 15.90 -5.50 -6.53
N ALA A 216 14.84 -4.78 -6.26
CA ALA A 216 14.82 -3.81 -5.15
C ALA A 216 14.80 -4.53 -3.80
N LEU A 217 15.32 -3.88 -2.77
CA LEU A 217 15.18 -4.35 -1.39
C LEU A 217 13.89 -3.80 -0.77
N PRO A 218 13.23 -4.53 0.14
CA PRO A 218 12.06 -4.04 0.88
C PRO A 218 12.29 -2.67 1.53
N ASP A 219 13.49 -2.44 2.06
CA ASP A 219 13.85 -1.19 2.72
C ASP A 219 13.95 0.01 1.75
N GLU A 220 14.31 -0.22 0.48
CA GLU A 220 14.31 0.84 -0.54
C GLU A 220 12.88 1.33 -0.81
N ILE A 221 11.91 0.41 -0.90
CA ILE A 221 10.49 0.76 -1.07
C ILE A 221 9.94 1.42 0.20
N ALA A 222 10.36 0.92 1.37
CA ALA A 222 9.93 1.45 2.66
C ALA A 222 10.46 2.87 2.90
N ALA A 223 11.67 3.21 2.43
CA ALA A 223 12.20 4.57 2.50
C ALA A 223 11.36 5.56 1.70
N ILE A 224 10.88 5.16 0.51
CA ILE A 224 9.98 5.98 -0.30
C ILE A 224 8.62 6.13 0.40
N ALA A 225 8.09 5.06 0.98
CA ALA A 225 6.83 5.09 1.71
C ALA A 225 6.91 5.99 2.96
N GLU A 226 8.00 5.93 3.71
CA GLU A 226 8.30 6.82 4.84
C GLU A 226 8.32 8.29 4.38
N PHE A 227 9.05 8.60 3.31
CA PHE A 227 9.08 9.95 2.75
C PHE A 227 7.68 10.44 2.35
N CYS A 228 6.89 9.63 1.66
CA CYS A 228 5.51 9.97 1.29
C CYS A 228 4.61 10.18 2.51
N ALA A 229 4.77 9.35 3.53
CA ALA A 229 3.98 9.39 4.74
C ALA A 229 4.27 10.63 5.61
N LEU A 230 5.52 11.12 5.62
CA LEU A 230 5.96 12.12 6.60
C LEU A 230 6.49 13.41 5.98
N ASP A 231 7.36 13.31 4.99
CA ASP A 231 8.24 14.41 4.57
C ASP A 231 7.88 14.97 3.18
N ALA A 232 7.14 14.22 2.35
CA ALA A 232 6.79 14.66 1.00
C ALA A 232 6.02 15.99 1.04
N PRO A 233 6.44 16.99 0.25
CA PRO A 233 5.70 18.25 0.16
C PRO A 233 4.30 18.01 -0.43
N GLU A 234 3.33 18.81 0.01
CA GLU A 234 1.92 18.69 -0.39
C GLU A 234 1.74 18.75 -1.91
N SER A 235 2.57 19.54 -2.59
CA SER A 235 2.57 19.66 -4.06
C SER A 235 2.87 18.35 -4.79
N MET A 236 3.40 17.34 -4.11
CA MET A 236 3.60 16.00 -4.66
C MET A 236 2.35 15.11 -4.59
N THR A 237 1.24 15.57 -3.98
CA THR A 237 0.02 14.75 -3.96
C THR A 237 -0.41 14.37 -5.38
N GLY A 238 -0.84 13.14 -5.58
CA GLY A 238 -1.15 12.59 -6.90
C GLY A 238 0.05 12.00 -7.66
N THR A 239 1.25 12.14 -7.12
CA THR A 239 2.46 11.55 -7.74
C THR A 239 2.43 10.03 -7.64
N VAL A 240 2.85 9.39 -8.74
CA VAL A 240 3.17 7.97 -8.78
C VAL A 240 4.68 7.81 -8.93
N ILE A 241 5.32 7.19 -7.97
CA ILE A 241 6.77 7.05 -7.88
C ILE A 241 7.17 5.66 -8.38
N ASP A 242 7.93 5.61 -9.47
CA ASP A 242 8.48 4.36 -9.98
C ASP A 242 9.72 3.96 -9.18
N ALA A 243 9.71 2.75 -8.62
CA ALA A 243 10.80 2.17 -7.83
C ALA A 243 11.09 0.74 -8.32
N ASN A 244 11.53 0.62 -9.58
CA ASN A 244 11.56 -0.64 -10.30
C ASN A 244 12.90 -0.94 -11.00
N GLY A 245 13.97 -0.24 -10.66
CA GLY A 245 15.30 -0.43 -11.24
C GLY A 245 15.36 -0.13 -12.74
N ALA A 246 14.52 0.79 -13.22
CA ALA A 246 14.33 1.18 -14.61
C ALA A 246 13.77 0.04 -15.51
N SER A 247 13.22 -1.03 -14.94
CA SER A 247 12.57 -2.10 -15.70
C SER A 247 11.26 -1.67 -16.38
N TYR A 248 10.79 -0.47 -16.04
CA TYR A 248 9.75 0.28 -16.75
C TYR A 248 9.97 1.78 -16.51
N VAL A 249 9.95 2.57 -17.58
CA VAL A 249 10.03 4.03 -17.56
C VAL A 249 8.83 4.59 -18.32
N ARG A 250 8.15 5.58 -17.76
CA ARG A 250 7.00 6.25 -18.35
C ARG A 250 7.43 7.43 -19.19
#